data_19b297532a3915efdaaed4e473eb706f
#
_entry.id   19b297532a3915efdaaed4e473eb706f
#
_cell.length_a   1.000
_cell.length_b   1.000
_cell.length_c   1.000
_cell.angle_alpha   90.00
_cell.angle_beta   90.00
_cell.angle_gamma   90.00
#
_symmetry.space_group_name_H-M   'P 1'
#
loop_
_entity.id
_entity.type
_entity.pdbx_description
1 polymer ?
#
loop_
_entity_poly.entity_id
_entity_poly.type
_entity_poly.pdbx_seq_one_letter_code
_entity_poly.pdbx_strand_id
1 'polypeptide(L)'
;MRTSQFLLATLRETPADAEIISHQLMLRAGLIRQVAAGVYNWLPLGHRVLRKVETVVREEMNTSGAQEVLLPAIQPAELWRASGRWEDYGPELLRLTDRHQRDFCFGPTHEEVITTLAKSEIRSYRQLPLNLYQIQTKFRDEIRPRFGVMRAREFIMKDAYSFDADTKGMANSYQTMYDTYQRIFDRLGLEARAVEADSGSIGGSFSHEFHVLADSGEDAIALCPEAGYSANIEKVTLEPLLAERPSPGTAMGEIDTPGQHTIANLCQFLAIQPQQTIKTLIVAGADGGVVALILRGDHELNSVKAETLNEIAKPLRMASADEIRKAIGSEPGSVGPVGLSFPVVADHSAAVLADFVCGANQNDKHLKNVNWVRDLPEPAVADIRQAIDGDPCPTDLSKTIQIRRGIEVGHVFQLGTKYSKALGATYLDKEGKAQPMYMGCYGIGITRIVAAAIEQNHDEHGIIWPDPITPFDVGIVPIGLHKSAAVRSAVERLHTELTSCGFEVLIDDRNERPGVMFSEMDLMGFPHRLVIGERGLKSGTIEYRNRRSGVTNDYPLDEVVQALEALREL
;
A
#
# COMPACT_ATOMS: atom_id res chain seq x y z
N MET A 1 -20.92 -26.23 -9.72
CA MET A 1 -21.48 -25.07 -10.47
C MET A 1 -21.33 -25.30 -11.97
N ARG A 2 -22.17 -24.68 -12.83
CA ARG A 2 -22.08 -24.77 -14.30
C ARG A 2 -22.01 -23.40 -14.93
N THR A 3 -21.23 -23.26 -16.00
CA THR A 3 -21.10 -21.96 -16.70
C THR A 3 -22.42 -21.48 -17.30
N SER A 4 -23.31 -22.40 -17.74
CA SER A 4 -24.65 -22.05 -18.21
C SER A 4 -25.58 -21.44 -17.14
N GLN A 5 -25.22 -21.59 -15.85
CA GLN A 5 -25.97 -21.08 -14.69
C GLN A 5 -25.17 -20.04 -13.90
N PHE A 6 -24.02 -19.61 -14.42
CA PHE A 6 -23.11 -18.69 -13.78
C PHE A 6 -22.85 -17.50 -14.71
N LEU A 7 -22.94 -16.28 -14.20
CA LEU A 7 -22.58 -15.10 -14.98
C LEU A 7 -21.07 -15.08 -15.24
N LEU A 8 -20.65 -15.79 -16.29
CA LEU A 8 -19.28 -15.76 -16.77
C LEU A 8 -19.12 -14.58 -17.74
N ALA A 9 -18.37 -13.58 -17.34
CA ALA A 9 -18.28 -12.31 -18.06
C ALA A 9 -16.82 -12.00 -18.50
N THR A 10 -16.17 -12.99 -19.14
CA THR A 10 -14.81 -12.84 -19.66
C THR A 10 -14.78 -11.87 -20.86
N LEU A 11 -13.66 -11.16 -21.00
CA LEU A 11 -13.38 -10.27 -22.13
C LEU A 11 -12.16 -10.77 -22.89
N ARG A 12 -12.24 -10.77 -24.21
CA ARG A 12 -11.12 -11.16 -25.07
C ARG A 12 -10.02 -10.10 -25.05
N GLU A 13 -10.40 -8.82 -25.12
CA GLU A 13 -9.49 -7.70 -25.22
C GLU A 13 -9.38 -6.96 -23.88
N THR A 14 -8.22 -6.36 -23.63
CA THR A 14 -7.99 -5.53 -22.46
C THR A 14 -8.60 -4.16 -22.69
N PRO A 15 -9.45 -3.65 -21.80
CA PRO A 15 -9.94 -2.26 -21.87
C PRO A 15 -8.77 -1.26 -21.85
N ALA A 16 -8.89 -0.20 -22.66
CA ALA A 16 -7.80 0.76 -22.87
C ALA A 16 -7.43 1.59 -21.63
N ASP A 17 -8.33 1.69 -20.67
CA ASP A 17 -8.16 2.41 -19.40
C ASP A 17 -7.52 1.56 -18.28
N ALA A 18 -7.27 0.27 -18.55
CA ALA A 18 -6.63 -0.62 -17.58
C ALA A 18 -5.09 -0.59 -17.74
N GLU A 19 -4.40 0.10 -16.83
CA GLU A 19 -2.96 0.32 -16.91
C GLU A 19 -2.15 -0.84 -16.32
N ILE A 20 -2.49 -1.29 -15.10
CA ILE A 20 -1.74 -2.34 -14.39
C ILE A 20 -2.36 -3.72 -14.61
N ILE A 21 -1.56 -4.75 -14.38
CA ILE A 21 -1.91 -6.14 -14.68
C ILE A 21 -3.14 -6.63 -13.90
N SER A 22 -3.23 -6.32 -12.61
CA SER A 22 -4.39 -6.72 -11.81
C SER A 22 -5.69 -6.11 -12.34
N HIS A 23 -5.69 -4.82 -12.70
CA HIS A 23 -6.86 -4.16 -13.28
C HIS A 23 -7.27 -4.80 -14.61
N GLN A 24 -6.28 -5.05 -15.50
CA GLN A 24 -6.51 -5.73 -16.78
C GLN A 24 -7.13 -7.11 -16.59
N LEU A 25 -6.53 -7.96 -15.74
CA LEU A 25 -6.98 -9.33 -15.51
C LEU A 25 -8.31 -9.39 -14.76
N MET A 26 -8.57 -8.51 -13.80
CA MET A 26 -9.86 -8.44 -13.11
C MET A 26 -11.00 -8.10 -14.06
N LEU A 27 -10.79 -7.19 -15.01
CA LEU A 27 -11.79 -6.87 -16.05
C LEU A 27 -11.93 -8.02 -17.05
N ARG A 28 -10.82 -8.57 -17.55
CA ARG A 28 -10.83 -9.64 -18.56
C ARG A 28 -11.41 -10.94 -18.03
N ALA A 29 -11.04 -11.36 -16.83
CA ALA A 29 -11.57 -12.57 -16.20
C ALA A 29 -13.01 -12.41 -15.67
N GLY A 30 -13.59 -11.22 -15.74
CA GLY A 30 -14.95 -10.97 -15.28
C GLY A 30 -15.12 -10.97 -13.78
N LEU A 31 -14.14 -10.42 -13.04
CA LEU A 31 -14.25 -10.25 -11.60
C LEU A 31 -14.98 -8.96 -11.24
N ILE A 32 -14.74 -7.89 -12.00
CA ILE A 32 -15.31 -6.57 -11.75
C ILE A 32 -15.84 -5.90 -13.03
N ARG A 33 -16.69 -4.87 -12.84
CA ARG A 33 -17.10 -3.92 -13.89
C ARG A 33 -17.20 -2.52 -13.29
N GLN A 34 -16.64 -1.57 -13.98
CA GLN A 34 -16.67 -0.15 -13.56
C GLN A 34 -18.09 0.42 -13.71
N VAL A 35 -18.52 1.17 -12.69
CA VAL A 35 -19.77 1.96 -12.69
C VAL A 35 -19.44 3.44 -12.85
N ALA A 36 -18.44 3.90 -12.13
CA ALA A 36 -17.89 5.25 -12.19
C ALA A 36 -16.40 5.19 -11.83
N ALA A 37 -15.69 6.30 -12.00
CA ALA A 37 -14.29 6.37 -11.62
C ALA A 37 -14.09 5.97 -10.14
N GLY A 38 -13.32 4.90 -9.90
CA GLY A 38 -13.08 4.33 -8.57
C GLY A 38 -14.26 3.62 -7.90
N VAL A 39 -15.34 3.31 -8.65
CA VAL A 39 -16.52 2.57 -8.15
C VAL A 39 -16.78 1.38 -9.05
N TYR A 40 -16.82 0.17 -8.47
CA TYR A 40 -16.88 -1.09 -9.22
C TYR A 40 -17.97 -2.03 -8.72
N ASN A 41 -18.66 -2.68 -9.65
CA ASN A 41 -19.44 -3.89 -9.37
C ASN A 41 -18.46 -5.07 -9.20
N TRP A 42 -18.67 -5.87 -8.18
CA TRP A 42 -18.04 -7.18 -8.03
C TRP A 42 -18.96 -8.24 -8.63
N LEU A 43 -18.52 -8.88 -9.72
CA LEU A 43 -19.27 -9.93 -10.39
C LEU A 43 -19.15 -11.26 -9.61
N PRO A 44 -19.97 -12.28 -9.90
CA PRO A 44 -20.00 -13.52 -9.13
C PRO A 44 -18.64 -14.17 -8.92
N LEU A 45 -17.76 -14.18 -9.93
CA LEU A 45 -16.42 -14.75 -9.82
C LEU A 45 -15.55 -13.96 -8.83
N GLY A 46 -15.51 -12.64 -8.98
CA GLY A 46 -14.73 -11.75 -8.09
C GLY A 46 -15.29 -11.73 -6.67
N HIS A 47 -16.63 -11.78 -6.52
CA HIS A 47 -17.26 -11.82 -5.21
C HIS A 47 -16.94 -13.12 -4.43
N ARG A 48 -16.76 -14.26 -5.12
CA ARG A 48 -16.28 -15.50 -4.48
C ARG A 48 -14.87 -15.32 -3.88
N VAL A 49 -13.94 -14.75 -4.66
CA VAL A 49 -12.59 -14.43 -4.18
C VAL A 49 -12.65 -13.50 -2.98
N LEU A 50 -13.41 -12.42 -3.07
CA LEU A 50 -13.58 -11.44 -2.01
C LEU A 50 -14.06 -12.09 -0.71
N ARG A 51 -15.07 -12.98 -0.78
CA ARG A 51 -15.60 -13.72 0.38
C ARG A 51 -14.56 -14.66 0.99
N LYS A 52 -13.71 -15.31 0.20
CA LYS A 52 -12.62 -16.15 0.72
C LYS A 52 -11.58 -15.32 1.47
N VAL A 53 -11.21 -14.15 0.93
CA VAL A 53 -10.34 -13.19 1.64
C VAL A 53 -10.97 -12.75 2.96
N GLU A 54 -12.25 -12.36 2.96
CA GLU A 54 -12.98 -11.99 4.18
C GLU A 54 -12.99 -13.12 5.21
N THR A 55 -13.16 -14.37 4.76
CA THR A 55 -13.21 -15.55 5.64
C THR A 55 -11.87 -15.74 6.35
N VAL A 56 -10.75 -15.74 5.63
CA VAL A 56 -9.41 -15.87 6.23
C VAL A 56 -9.16 -14.74 7.24
N VAL A 57 -9.47 -13.51 6.88
CA VAL A 57 -9.30 -12.34 7.77
C VAL A 57 -10.17 -12.50 9.02
N ARG A 58 -11.43 -12.89 8.89
CA ARG A 58 -12.37 -13.07 10.02
C ARG A 58 -11.90 -14.16 10.98
N GLU A 59 -11.45 -15.28 10.46
CA GLU A 59 -10.94 -16.40 11.26
C GLU A 59 -9.73 -16.00 12.09
N GLU A 60 -8.74 -15.33 11.49
CA GLU A 60 -7.56 -14.87 12.22
C GLU A 60 -7.88 -13.77 13.26
N MET A 61 -8.78 -12.84 12.91
CA MET A 61 -9.24 -11.84 13.87
C MET A 61 -9.95 -12.47 15.07
N ASN A 62 -10.85 -13.43 14.84
CA ASN A 62 -11.52 -14.16 15.91
C ASN A 62 -10.53 -14.97 16.76
N THR A 63 -9.56 -15.62 16.13
CA THR A 63 -8.49 -16.38 16.82
C THR A 63 -7.63 -15.47 17.70
N SER A 64 -7.42 -14.20 17.30
CA SER A 64 -6.70 -13.22 18.12
C SER A 64 -7.50 -12.71 19.33
N GLY A 65 -8.77 -13.10 19.47
CA GLY A 65 -9.68 -12.65 20.54
C GLY A 65 -10.43 -11.36 20.22
N ALA A 66 -10.29 -10.81 19.02
CA ALA A 66 -11.09 -9.67 18.57
C ALA A 66 -12.56 -10.07 18.32
N GLN A 67 -13.49 -9.14 18.54
CA GLN A 67 -14.93 -9.38 18.42
C GLN A 67 -15.51 -8.59 17.26
N GLU A 68 -16.28 -9.26 16.40
CA GLU A 68 -16.89 -8.61 15.23
C GLU A 68 -18.10 -7.76 15.63
N VAL A 69 -18.16 -6.54 15.12
CA VAL A 69 -19.28 -5.59 15.23
C VAL A 69 -19.65 -5.08 13.85
N LEU A 70 -20.78 -4.41 13.72
CA LEU A 70 -21.15 -3.67 12.51
C LEU A 70 -21.55 -2.25 12.91
N LEU A 71 -20.79 -1.29 12.46
CA LEU A 71 -20.96 0.13 12.75
C LEU A 71 -21.67 0.84 11.57
N PRO A 72 -22.33 1.99 11.80
CA PRO A 72 -23.01 2.72 10.73
C PRO A 72 -21.99 3.30 9.73
N ALA A 73 -22.30 3.17 8.43
CA ALA A 73 -21.49 3.78 7.36
C ALA A 73 -21.68 5.31 7.29
N ILE A 74 -22.91 5.79 7.57
CA ILE A 74 -23.21 7.23 7.64
C ILE A 74 -23.01 7.69 9.09
N GLN A 75 -22.16 8.70 9.26
CA GLN A 75 -21.68 9.15 10.56
C GLN A 75 -22.04 10.62 10.79
N PRO A 76 -22.51 10.98 12.03
CA PRO A 76 -22.82 12.37 12.37
C PRO A 76 -21.56 13.25 12.36
N ALA A 77 -21.66 14.44 11.78
CA ALA A 77 -20.55 15.41 11.71
C ALA A 77 -20.06 15.86 13.11
N GLU A 78 -20.92 15.81 14.13
CA GLU A 78 -20.56 16.20 15.49
C GLU A 78 -19.40 15.36 16.05
N LEU A 79 -19.35 14.08 15.73
CA LEU A 79 -18.26 13.19 16.17
C LEU A 79 -16.93 13.59 15.54
N TRP A 80 -16.96 13.92 14.25
CA TRP A 80 -15.80 14.37 13.49
C TRP A 80 -15.32 15.77 13.91
N ARG A 81 -16.26 16.67 14.25
CA ARG A 81 -15.94 17.99 14.81
C ARG A 81 -15.32 17.86 16.20
N ALA A 82 -15.80 16.95 17.02
CA ALA A 82 -15.25 16.70 18.36
C ALA A 82 -13.81 16.16 18.32
N SER A 83 -13.46 15.34 17.34
CA SER A 83 -12.08 14.85 17.12
C SER A 83 -11.17 15.87 16.41
N GLY A 84 -11.74 16.96 15.85
CA GLY A 84 -11.04 17.94 15.01
C GLY A 84 -10.89 17.52 13.55
N ARG A 85 -11.24 16.28 13.19
CA ARG A 85 -11.00 15.72 11.85
C ARG A 85 -12.01 16.16 10.79
N TRP A 86 -13.09 16.85 11.16
CA TRP A 86 -14.04 17.35 10.17
C TRP A 86 -13.37 18.27 9.14
N GLU A 87 -12.46 19.12 9.57
CA GLU A 87 -11.69 20.01 8.70
C GLU A 87 -10.36 19.38 8.26
N ASP A 88 -9.64 18.75 9.20
CA ASP A 88 -8.29 18.20 8.98
C ASP A 88 -8.26 17.05 7.97
N TYR A 89 -9.35 16.28 7.82
CA TYR A 89 -9.42 15.19 6.83
C TYR A 89 -9.42 15.70 5.38
N GLY A 90 -9.83 16.95 5.18
CA GLY A 90 -9.78 17.59 3.88
C GLY A 90 -10.91 17.15 2.91
N PRO A 91 -10.66 17.28 1.60
CA PRO A 91 -11.67 17.07 0.55
C PRO A 91 -12.05 15.59 0.33
N GLU A 92 -11.24 14.65 0.77
CA GLU A 92 -11.54 13.21 0.64
C GLU A 92 -12.68 12.74 1.56
N LEU A 93 -13.08 13.55 2.54
CA LEU A 93 -14.25 13.27 3.37
C LEU A 93 -15.52 13.59 2.59
N LEU A 94 -16.27 12.56 2.20
CA LEU A 94 -17.57 12.72 1.53
C LEU A 94 -18.61 13.23 2.53
N ARG A 95 -18.87 14.54 2.50
CA ARG A 95 -19.85 15.21 3.37
C ARG A 95 -21.25 15.14 2.76
N LEU A 96 -22.24 14.90 3.61
CA LEU A 96 -23.64 14.72 3.26
C LEU A 96 -24.51 15.61 4.15
N THR A 97 -25.68 16.02 3.64
CA THR A 97 -26.68 16.71 4.43
C THR A 97 -28.00 15.95 4.35
N ASP A 98 -28.61 15.67 5.48
CA ASP A 98 -29.91 14.99 5.52
C ASP A 98 -31.07 15.97 5.21
N ARG A 99 -32.30 15.43 5.10
CA ARG A 99 -33.50 16.24 4.83
C ARG A 99 -33.80 17.30 5.91
N HIS A 100 -33.21 17.17 7.10
CA HIS A 100 -33.35 18.13 8.20
C HIS A 100 -32.17 19.11 8.30
N GLN A 101 -31.34 19.18 7.25
CA GLN A 101 -30.15 20.05 7.18
C GLN A 101 -29.11 19.75 8.24
N ARG A 102 -29.00 18.48 8.68
CA ARG A 102 -27.95 18.02 9.57
C ARG A 102 -26.80 17.44 8.76
N ASP A 103 -25.58 17.78 9.14
CA ASP A 103 -24.38 17.33 8.47
C ASP A 103 -24.00 15.93 8.90
N PHE A 104 -23.61 15.13 7.95
CA PHE A 104 -23.08 13.77 8.08
C PHE A 104 -21.88 13.59 7.14
N CYS A 105 -21.17 12.48 7.28
CA CYS A 105 -20.25 12.00 6.26
C CYS A 105 -20.47 10.51 5.98
N PHE A 106 -20.04 10.05 4.82
CA PHE A 106 -19.83 8.63 4.60
C PHE A 106 -18.47 8.26 5.22
N GLY A 107 -18.45 7.30 6.14
CA GLY A 107 -17.26 6.96 6.92
C GLY A 107 -16.09 6.46 6.07
N PRO A 108 -15.00 7.21 5.96
CA PRO A 108 -13.75 6.71 5.38
C PRO A 108 -12.99 5.80 6.35
N THR A 109 -13.32 5.88 7.64
CA THR A 109 -12.81 5.14 8.79
C THR A 109 -13.77 5.32 9.98
N HIS A 110 -13.56 4.67 11.13
CA HIS A 110 -14.56 4.62 12.21
C HIS A 110 -13.99 4.92 13.62
N GLU A 111 -12.87 5.60 13.76
CA GLU A 111 -12.27 5.95 15.06
C GLU A 111 -13.27 6.67 15.96
N GLU A 112 -14.01 7.63 15.42
CA GLU A 112 -14.97 8.45 16.16
C GLU A 112 -16.16 7.62 16.64
N VAL A 113 -16.72 6.79 15.76
CA VAL A 113 -17.91 5.98 16.05
C VAL A 113 -17.59 4.90 17.09
N ILE A 114 -16.47 4.17 16.91
CA ILE A 114 -16.09 3.09 17.81
C ILE A 114 -15.68 3.63 19.19
N THR A 115 -15.03 4.80 19.24
CA THR A 115 -14.68 5.46 20.51
C THR A 115 -15.94 5.88 21.28
N THR A 116 -16.98 6.34 20.55
CA THR A 116 -18.27 6.68 21.16
C THR A 116 -18.98 5.43 21.68
N LEU A 117 -18.94 4.32 20.95
CA LEU A 117 -19.44 3.03 21.43
C LEU A 117 -18.68 2.58 22.68
N ALA A 118 -17.36 2.60 22.66
CA ALA A 118 -16.53 2.22 23.80
C ALA A 118 -16.83 3.09 25.04
N LYS A 119 -17.03 4.40 24.87
CA LYS A 119 -17.43 5.32 25.93
C LYS A 119 -18.74 4.91 26.61
N SER A 120 -19.70 4.40 25.86
CA SER A 120 -21.01 3.98 26.44
C SER A 120 -20.94 2.62 27.12
N GLU A 121 -20.11 1.70 26.64
CA GLU A 121 -20.11 0.30 27.06
C GLU A 121 -19.00 -0.04 28.07
N ILE A 122 -17.81 0.63 27.97
CA ILE A 122 -16.67 0.35 28.86
C ILE A 122 -16.67 1.32 30.03
N ARG A 123 -16.84 0.79 31.24
CA ARG A 123 -16.92 1.57 32.48
C ARG A 123 -15.85 1.23 33.50
N SER A 124 -15.21 0.08 33.38
CA SER A 124 -14.27 -0.43 34.37
C SER A 124 -13.04 -1.05 33.70
N TYR A 125 -11.89 -0.92 34.34
CA TYR A 125 -10.65 -1.59 33.96
C TYR A 125 -10.78 -3.10 33.72
N ARG A 126 -11.78 -3.75 34.34
CA ARG A 126 -12.04 -5.19 34.20
C ARG A 126 -12.54 -5.60 32.83
N GLN A 127 -13.00 -4.64 32.02
CA GLN A 127 -13.47 -4.83 30.64
C GLN A 127 -12.36 -4.66 29.62
N LEU A 128 -11.16 -4.27 30.07
CA LEU A 128 -9.97 -4.04 29.24
C LEU A 128 -8.95 -5.16 29.43
N PRO A 129 -8.16 -5.54 28.41
CA PRO A 129 -8.21 -5.00 27.05
C PRO A 129 -9.44 -5.49 26.27
N LEU A 130 -9.87 -4.72 25.28
CA LEU A 130 -10.95 -5.07 24.36
C LEU A 130 -10.52 -4.73 22.94
N ASN A 131 -10.75 -5.63 21.98
CA ASN A 131 -10.54 -5.38 20.56
C ASN A 131 -11.84 -5.66 19.79
N LEU A 132 -12.33 -4.65 19.07
CA LEU A 132 -13.53 -4.71 18.24
C LEU A 132 -13.15 -4.48 16.78
N TYR A 133 -13.73 -5.26 15.87
CA TYR A 133 -13.47 -5.10 14.43
C TYR A 133 -14.74 -5.22 13.60
N GLN A 134 -14.69 -4.70 12.39
CA GLN A 134 -15.72 -4.89 11.37
C GLN A 134 -15.09 -5.14 10.00
N ILE A 135 -15.88 -5.71 9.09
CA ILE A 135 -15.58 -5.76 7.65
C ILE A 135 -16.71 -5.00 6.96
N GLN A 136 -16.42 -3.83 6.40
CA GLN A 136 -17.44 -2.92 5.91
C GLN A 136 -16.93 -2.06 4.76
N THR A 137 -17.87 -1.59 3.93
CA THR A 137 -17.63 -0.60 2.87
C THR A 137 -17.20 0.74 3.47
N LYS A 138 -16.17 1.32 2.89
CA LYS A 138 -15.67 2.66 3.13
C LYS A 138 -15.76 3.48 1.86
N PHE A 139 -15.81 4.80 2.01
CA PHE A 139 -15.72 5.71 0.88
C PHE A 139 -14.71 6.82 1.19
N ARG A 140 -13.79 7.05 0.25
CA ARG A 140 -12.86 8.18 0.23
C ARG A 140 -12.99 8.89 -1.10
N ASP A 141 -13.27 10.19 -1.09
CA ASP A 141 -13.46 10.97 -2.31
C ASP A 141 -12.12 11.29 -2.98
N GLU A 142 -11.42 10.24 -3.35
CA GLU A 142 -10.10 10.25 -3.97
C GLU A 142 -10.12 11.10 -5.26
N ILE A 143 -9.21 12.06 -5.35
CA ILE A 143 -9.12 12.99 -6.50
C ILE A 143 -8.76 12.25 -7.78
N ARG A 144 -7.89 11.24 -7.69
CA ARG A 144 -7.37 10.49 -8.85
C ARG A 144 -7.46 9.00 -8.60
N PRO A 145 -8.68 8.42 -8.60
CA PRO A 145 -8.81 6.97 -8.52
C PRO A 145 -8.17 6.34 -9.75
N ARG A 146 -7.35 5.31 -9.55
CA ARG A 146 -6.59 4.63 -10.59
C ARG A 146 -6.31 3.19 -10.24
N PHE A 147 -5.86 2.41 -11.21
CA PHE A 147 -5.44 1.02 -10.99
C PHE A 147 -6.58 0.11 -10.48
N GLY A 148 -7.80 0.33 -10.97
CA GLY A 148 -8.96 -0.50 -10.61
C GLY A 148 -9.31 -0.40 -9.13
N VAL A 149 -9.39 -1.55 -8.45
CA VAL A 149 -9.71 -1.62 -7.01
C VAL A 149 -8.50 -1.34 -6.11
N MET A 150 -7.33 -1.13 -6.67
CA MET A 150 -6.12 -0.81 -5.91
C MET A 150 -6.24 0.55 -5.21
N ARG A 151 -6.73 1.57 -5.93
CA ARG A 151 -6.98 2.92 -5.44
C ARG A 151 -8.38 3.37 -5.85
N ALA A 152 -9.38 2.69 -5.30
CA ALA A 152 -10.79 2.95 -5.52
C ALA A 152 -11.33 3.99 -4.53
N ARG A 153 -12.46 4.63 -4.88
CA ARG A 153 -13.20 5.53 -3.98
C ARG A 153 -14.10 4.76 -3.02
N GLU A 154 -14.74 3.69 -3.49
CA GLU A 154 -15.53 2.77 -2.68
C GLU A 154 -14.79 1.43 -2.57
N PHE A 155 -14.58 0.93 -1.37
CA PHE A 155 -13.83 -0.29 -1.10
C PHE A 155 -14.26 -0.94 0.21
N ILE A 156 -13.94 -2.22 0.37
CA ILE A 156 -14.19 -2.97 1.62
C ILE A 156 -12.90 -3.00 2.44
N MET A 157 -13.02 -2.65 3.71
CA MET A 157 -11.94 -2.66 4.68
C MET A 157 -12.34 -3.50 5.90
N LYS A 158 -11.41 -4.29 6.43
CA LYS A 158 -11.44 -4.73 7.81
C LYS A 158 -10.77 -3.63 8.62
N ASP A 159 -11.49 -3.03 9.53
CA ASP A 159 -10.96 -2.08 10.51
C ASP A 159 -11.23 -2.59 11.92
N ALA A 160 -10.17 -2.59 12.74
CA ALA A 160 -10.20 -3.02 14.12
C ALA A 160 -9.65 -1.93 15.04
N TYR A 161 -10.10 -1.94 16.28
CA TYR A 161 -9.77 -0.93 17.29
C TYR A 161 -9.58 -1.59 18.65
N SER A 162 -8.40 -1.40 19.24
CA SER A 162 -8.17 -1.86 20.61
C SER A 162 -8.38 -0.73 21.62
N PHE A 163 -8.82 -1.13 22.82
CA PHE A 163 -8.96 -0.27 23.97
C PHE A 163 -8.22 -0.90 25.13
N ASP A 164 -7.29 -0.15 25.71
CA ASP A 164 -6.35 -0.62 26.72
C ASP A 164 -6.30 0.34 27.91
N ALA A 165 -5.91 -0.17 29.08
CA ALA A 165 -5.81 0.64 30.29
C ALA A 165 -4.57 1.55 30.31
N ASP A 166 -3.50 1.13 29.68
CA ASP A 166 -2.23 1.85 29.71
C ASP A 166 -1.41 1.63 28.41
N THR A 167 -0.25 2.26 28.32
CA THR A 167 0.66 2.15 27.19
C THR A 167 1.19 0.73 26.99
N LYS A 168 1.40 -0.02 28.08
CA LYS A 168 1.86 -1.42 28.00
C LYS A 168 0.77 -2.32 27.42
N GLY A 169 -0.47 -2.14 27.84
CA GLY A 169 -1.63 -2.83 27.28
C GLY A 169 -1.74 -2.55 25.78
N MET A 170 -1.70 -1.27 25.40
CA MET A 170 -1.73 -0.85 24.00
C MET A 170 -0.58 -1.49 23.17
N ALA A 171 0.63 -1.53 23.71
CA ALA A 171 1.76 -2.18 23.02
C ALA A 171 1.54 -3.70 22.83
N ASN A 172 0.95 -4.38 23.81
CA ASN A 172 0.60 -5.80 23.71
C ASN A 172 -0.51 -6.04 22.66
N SER A 173 -1.56 -5.21 22.66
CA SER A 173 -2.63 -5.27 21.67
C SER A 173 -2.08 -5.01 20.26
N TYR A 174 -1.18 -4.05 20.13
CA TYR A 174 -0.47 -3.77 18.89
C TYR A 174 0.32 -4.97 18.38
N GLN A 175 1.15 -5.59 19.23
CA GLN A 175 1.93 -6.78 18.86
C GLN A 175 1.03 -7.96 18.46
N THR A 176 -0.06 -8.18 19.19
CA THR A 176 -1.06 -9.20 18.84
C THR A 176 -1.61 -8.97 17.43
N MET A 177 -1.94 -7.73 17.07
CA MET A 177 -2.45 -7.40 15.74
C MET A 177 -1.38 -7.49 14.66
N TYR A 178 -0.15 -7.08 14.96
CA TYR A 178 0.98 -7.25 14.06
C TYR A 178 1.19 -8.72 13.68
N ASP A 179 1.24 -9.60 14.68
CA ASP A 179 1.42 -11.05 14.48
C ASP A 179 0.20 -11.67 13.77
N THR A 180 -1.01 -11.16 14.04
CA THR A 180 -2.23 -11.59 13.37
C THR A 180 -2.20 -11.23 11.88
N TYR A 181 -1.73 -10.03 11.53
CA TYR A 181 -1.59 -9.60 10.14
C TYR A 181 -0.57 -10.45 9.38
N GLN A 182 0.56 -10.77 10.02
CA GLN A 182 1.52 -11.68 9.40
C GLN A 182 0.86 -13.02 9.04
N ARG A 183 0.12 -13.63 10.00
CA ARG A 183 -0.60 -14.89 9.73
C ARG A 183 -1.67 -14.75 8.66
N ILE A 184 -2.40 -13.62 8.61
CA ILE A 184 -3.40 -13.37 7.57
C ILE A 184 -2.74 -13.40 6.18
N PHE A 185 -1.66 -12.67 5.98
CA PHE A 185 -1.01 -12.60 4.68
C PHE A 185 -0.33 -13.91 4.30
N ASP A 186 0.29 -14.60 5.24
CA ASP A 186 0.85 -15.94 5.04
C ASP A 186 -0.24 -16.94 4.61
N ARG A 187 -1.39 -16.96 5.28
CA ARG A 187 -2.54 -17.81 4.93
C ARG A 187 -3.16 -17.45 3.59
N LEU A 188 -3.12 -16.18 3.18
CA LEU A 188 -3.58 -15.74 1.84
C LEU A 188 -2.58 -16.10 0.74
N GLY A 189 -1.40 -16.64 1.08
CA GLY A 189 -0.34 -16.97 0.13
C GLY A 189 0.35 -15.74 -0.47
N LEU A 190 0.44 -14.64 0.28
CA LEU A 190 1.03 -13.38 -0.15
C LEU A 190 2.39 -13.15 0.50
N GLU A 191 3.37 -12.79 -0.31
CA GLU A 191 4.64 -12.29 0.20
C GLU A 191 4.47 -10.83 0.63
N ALA A 192 4.15 -10.63 1.92
CA ALA A 192 4.02 -9.32 2.52
C ALA A 192 5.22 -9.00 3.42
N ARG A 193 5.57 -7.71 3.51
CA ARG A 193 6.60 -7.18 4.40
C ARG A 193 6.01 -6.08 5.27
N ALA A 194 6.21 -6.20 6.58
CA ALA A 194 5.91 -5.10 7.50
C ALA A 194 7.05 -4.09 7.44
N VAL A 195 6.71 -2.81 7.29
CA VAL A 195 7.66 -1.70 7.23
C VAL A 195 7.25 -0.62 8.22
N GLU A 196 8.22 -0.02 8.90
CA GLU A 196 7.96 1.14 9.73
C GLU A 196 7.50 2.32 8.87
N ALA A 197 6.43 3.00 9.30
CA ALA A 197 5.75 4.02 8.52
C ALA A 197 5.39 5.26 9.34
N ASP A 198 5.02 6.33 8.66
CA ASP A 198 4.45 7.52 9.28
C ASP A 198 2.97 7.31 9.63
N SER A 199 2.53 7.88 10.76
CA SER A 199 1.13 7.76 11.21
C SER A 199 0.15 8.68 10.46
N GLY A 200 0.64 9.64 9.71
CA GLY A 200 -0.16 10.58 8.92
C GLY A 200 -1.26 11.31 9.70
N SER A 201 -2.38 11.59 9.04
CA SER A 201 -3.55 12.29 9.61
C SER A 201 -4.29 11.50 10.71
N ILE A 202 -4.17 10.17 10.72
CA ILE A 202 -4.73 9.32 11.78
C ILE A 202 -4.08 9.69 13.11
N GLY A 203 -2.76 9.95 13.07
CA GLY A 203 -1.94 10.30 14.23
C GLY A 203 -1.54 9.06 15.04
N GLY A 204 -0.79 9.29 16.10
CA GLY A 204 -0.20 8.24 16.92
C GLY A 204 1.31 8.39 16.98
N SER A 205 1.97 7.52 17.72
CA SER A 205 3.43 7.59 17.95
C SER A 205 4.22 6.55 17.17
N PHE A 206 3.57 5.52 16.65
CA PHE A 206 4.23 4.40 16.01
C PHE A 206 3.27 3.62 15.10
N SER A 207 3.74 3.23 13.92
CA SER A 207 2.93 2.43 13.00
C SER A 207 3.79 1.54 12.10
N HIS A 208 3.18 0.43 11.62
CA HIS A 208 3.74 -0.40 10.54
C HIS A 208 2.71 -0.58 9.44
N GLU A 209 3.17 -0.44 8.21
CA GLU A 209 2.46 -0.84 7.01
C GLU A 209 2.86 -2.26 6.60
N PHE A 210 1.91 -3.00 6.05
CA PHE A 210 2.16 -4.30 5.42
C PHE A 210 2.06 -4.15 3.91
N HIS A 211 3.18 -4.35 3.23
CA HIS A 211 3.30 -4.20 1.78
C HIS A 211 3.47 -5.54 1.09
N VAL A 212 2.63 -5.81 0.11
CA VAL A 212 2.83 -6.88 -0.87
C VAL A 212 3.82 -6.38 -1.92
N LEU A 213 4.92 -7.10 -2.11
CA LEU A 213 5.96 -6.73 -3.07
C LEU A 213 5.47 -6.93 -4.50
N ALA A 214 5.37 -5.85 -5.28
CA ALA A 214 4.99 -5.88 -6.69
C ALA A 214 5.51 -4.63 -7.41
N ASP A 215 5.94 -4.78 -8.66
CA ASP A 215 6.49 -3.66 -9.45
C ASP A 215 5.48 -2.53 -9.70
N SER A 216 4.19 -2.85 -9.70
CA SER A 216 3.08 -1.90 -9.80
C SER A 216 2.76 -1.17 -8.49
N GLY A 217 3.47 -1.46 -7.39
CA GLY A 217 3.25 -0.81 -6.10
C GLY A 217 3.48 0.70 -6.15
N GLU A 218 2.65 1.46 -5.42
CA GLU A 218 2.77 2.92 -5.38
C GLU A 218 3.86 3.37 -4.41
N ASP A 219 4.12 2.60 -3.34
CA ASP A 219 5.06 2.98 -2.30
C ASP A 219 6.46 2.41 -2.57
N ALA A 220 7.46 3.21 -2.24
CA ALA A 220 8.84 2.77 -2.27
C ALA A 220 9.24 2.34 -0.85
N ILE A 221 9.74 1.11 -0.73
CA ILE A 221 10.18 0.53 0.53
C ILE A 221 11.65 0.16 0.45
N ALA A 222 12.38 0.47 1.52
CA ALA A 222 13.77 0.11 1.68
C ALA A 222 13.87 -1.23 2.41
N LEU A 223 14.57 -2.17 1.82
CA LEU A 223 14.75 -3.52 2.35
C LEU A 223 16.24 -3.84 2.50
N CYS A 224 16.63 -4.43 3.61
CA CYS A 224 17.90 -5.11 3.80
C CYS A 224 17.64 -6.47 4.43
N PRO A 225 17.31 -7.52 3.63
CA PRO A 225 16.93 -8.82 4.16
C PRO A 225 17.98 -9.45 5.05
N GLU A 226 19.25 -9.26 4.72
CA GLU A 226 20.41 -9.79 5.46
C GLU A 226 20.56 -9.18 6.87
N ALA A 227 20.02 -7.99 7.09
CA ALA A 227 19.99 -7.32 8.40
C ALA A 227 18.60 -7.35 9.05
N GLY A 228 17.60 -7.99 8.41
CA GLY A 228 16.22 -7.99 8.88
C GLY A 228 15.58 -6.60 8.91
N TYR A 229 16.08 -5.65 8.10
CA TYR A 229 15.59 -4.28 8.07
C TYR A 229 14.57 -4.06 6.96
N SER A 230 13.48 -3.37 7.28
CA SER A 230 12.49 -2.88 6.32
C SER A 230 11.83 -1.60 6.83
N ALA A 231 11.72 -0.58 5.97
CA ALA A 231 11.05 0.69 6.29
C ALA A 231 10.46 1.32 5.02
N ASN A 232 9.40 2.12 5.19
CA ASN A 232 8.99 3.04 4.14
C ASN A 232 10.15 4.00 3.86
N ILE A 233 10.40 4.32 2.58
CA ILE A 233 11.53 5.17 2.16
C ILE A 233 11.57 6.51 2.91
N GLU A 234 10.41 7.02 3.32
CA GLU A 234 10.27 8.27 4.07
C GLU A 234 10.82 8.18 5.49
N LYS A 235 10.92 6.97 6.07
CA LYS A 235 11.37 6.71 7.45
C LYS A 235 12.83 6.24 7.55
N VAL A 236 13.47 5.92 6.43
CA VAL A 236 14.86 5.44 6.45
C VAL A 236 15.80 6.52 7.02
N THR A 237 16.34 6.28 8.19
CA THR A 237 17.35 7.17 8.80
C THR A 237 18.72 6.90 8.17
N LEU A 238 19.39 7.95 7.74
CA LEU A 238 20.72 7.85 7.14
C LEU A 238 21.75 8.47 8.08
N GLU A 239 22.73 7.65 8.47
CA GLU A 239 23.81 8.11 9.33
C GLU A 239 24.73 9.11 8.63
N PRO A 240 25.34 10.04 9.37
CA PRO A 240 26.33 10.95 8.83
C PRO A 240 27.46 10.21 8.11
N LEU A 241 27.84 10.69 6.94
CA LEU A 241 29.01 10.17 6.25
C LEU A 241 30.27 10.48 7.06
N LEU A 242 31.04 9.46 7.40
CA LEU A 242 32.34 9.60 8.07
C LEU A 242 33.47 10.13 7.14
N ALA A 243 33.11 10.55 5.91
CA ALA A 243 34.06 11.04 4.93
C ALA A 243 34.56 12.45 5.31
N GLU A 244 35.88 12.63 5.35
CA GLU A 244 36.47 13.96 5.44
C GLU A 244 36.21 14.76 4.16
N ARG A 245 35.85 16.05 4.34
CA ARG A 245 35.67 16.96 3.21
C ARG A 245 37.01 17.16 2.50
N PRO A 246 37.10 16.96 1.17
CA PRO A 246 38.31 17.25 0.42
C PRO A 246 38.76 18.72 0.58
N SER A 247 40.06 18.98 0.54
CA SER A 247 40.59 20.34 0.55
C SER A 247 40.13 21.12 -0.69
N PRO A 248 39.78 22.42 -0.52
CA PRO A 248 39.42 23.27 -1.66
C PRO A 248 40.51 23.32 -2.72
N GLY A 249 40.11 23.12 -3.97
CA GLY A 249 41.00 23.22 -5.12
C GLY A 249 41.12 24.66 -5.67
N THR A 250 40.49 24.90 -6.81
CA THR A 250 40.51 26.20 -7.52
C THR A 250 39.63 27.24 -6.83
N ALA A 251 39.90 28.53 -7.06
CA ALA A 251 39.05 29.61 -6.56
C ALA A 251 37.62 29.53 -7.16
N MET A 252 36.64 29.99 -6.36
CA MET A 252 35.28 30.14 -6.81
C MET A 252 35.19 31.04 -8.05
N GLY A 253 34.37 30.68 -9.00
CA GLY A 253 34.14 31.45 -10.23
C GLY A 253 32.69 31.40 -10.69
N GLU A 254 32.24 32.48 -11.29
CA GLU A 254 30.92 32.61 -11.92
C GLU A 254 30.95 32.07 -13.35
N ILE A 255 29.83 31.51 -13.81
CA ILE A 255 29.65 30.98 -15.15
C ILE A 255 28.22 31.27 -15.64
N ASP A 256 28.12 31.76 -16.87
CA ASP A 256 26.84 31.98 -17.55
C ASP A 256 26.23 30.66 -17.99
N THR A 257 24.97 30.43 -17.62
CA THR A 257 24.23 29.18 -17.87
C THR A 257 22.80 29.47 -18.33
N PRO A 258 22.63 30.13 -19.50
CA PRO A 258 21.34 30.59 -19.94
C PRO A 258 20.35 29.44 -20.15
N GLY A 259 19.17 29.52 -19.52
CA GLY A 259 18.10 28.52 -19.63
C GLY A 259 18.37 27.20 -18.89
N GLN A 260 19.43 27.09 -18.07
CA GLN A 260 19.76 25.85 -17.33
C GLN A 260 19.17 25.89 -15.91
N HIS A 261 17.88 25.53 -15.78
CA HIS A 261 17.16 25.60 -14.51
C HIS A 261 17.01 24.28 -13.77
N THR A 262 17.46 23.16 -14.37
CA THR A 262 17.42 21.83 -13.74
C THR A 262 18.84 21.28 -13.59
N ILE A 263 19.06 20.45 -12.59
CA ILE A 263 20.36 19.75 -12.39
C ILE A 263 20.75 18.97 -13.64
N ALA A 264 19.81 18.28 -14.28
CA ALA A 264 20.08 17.49 -15.49
C ALA A 264 20.59 18.36 -16.64
N ASN A 265 19.91 19.49 -16.93
CA ASN A 265 20.32 20.42 -17.98
C ASN A 265 21.66 21.07 -17.66
N LEU A 266 21.86 21.50 -16.41
CA LEU A 266 23.11 22.09 -15.94
C LEU A 266 24.29 21.12 -16.09
N CYS A 267 24.12 19.87 -15.66
CA CYS A 267 25.14 18.83 -15.79
C CYS A 267 25.48 18.53 -17.25
N GLN A 268 24.49 18.48 -18.12
CA GLN A 268 24.70 18.30 -19.56
C GLN A 268 25.46 19.49 -20.17
N PHE A 269 25.07 20.72 -19.81
CA PHE A 269 25.70 21.95 -20.30
C PHE A 269 27.17 22.08 -19.86
N LEU A 270 27.49 21.76 -18.61
CA LEU A 270 28.82 21.87 -18.04
C LEU A 270 29.68 20.60 -18.21
N ALA A 271 29.11 19.51 -18.72
CA ALA A 271 29.74 18.19 -18.83
C ALA A 271 30.27 17.66 -17.47
N ILE A 272 29.47 17.80 -16.42
CA ILE A 272 29.75 17.35 -15.04
C ILE A 272 28.72 16.32 -14.57
N GLN A 273 29.04 15.62 -13.47
CA GLN A 273 28.11 14.67 -12.86
C GLN A 273 27.20 15.37 -11.82
N PRO A 274 25.96 14.91 -11.62
CA PRO A 274 25.06 15.46 -10.60
C PRO A 274 25.65 15.49 -9.18
N GLN A 275 26.51 14.53 -8.83
CA GLN A 275 27.20 14.45 -7.54
C GLN A 275 28.16 15.61 -7.30
N GLN A 276 28.55 16.36 -8.33
CA GLN A 276 29.41 17.54 -8.24
C GLN A 276 28.61 18.84 -8.04
N THR A 277 27.29 18.73 -7.97
CA THR A 277 26.38 19.88 -7.82
C THR A 277 25.62 19.82 -6.51
N ILE A 278 25.15 20.95 -6.06
CA ILE A 278 24.12 21.04 -5.01
C ILE A 278 22.89 21.77 -5.53
N LYS A 279 21.73 21.36 -5.06
CA LYS A 279 20.47 22.08 -5.25
C LYS A 279 20.02 22.73 -3.96
N THR A 280 19.54 23.96 -4.07
CA THR A 280 19.03 24.77 -2.98
C THR A 280 17.52 24.88 -3.10
N LEU A 281 16.82 24.32 -2.12
CA LEU A 281 15.35 24.37 -2.03
C LEU A 281 14.97 25.40 -0.95
N ILE A 282 14.13 26.34 -1.29
CA ILE A 282 13.64 27.35 -0.35
C ILE A 282 12.26 26.94 0.15
N VAL A 283 12.12 26.83 1.45
CA VAL A 283 10.88 26.44 2.14
C VAL A 283 10.43 27.51 3.11
N ALA A 284 9.16 27.51 3.49
CA ALA A 284 8.62 28.39 4.50
C ALA A 284 9.22 28.07 5.89
N GLY A 285 9.69 29.10 6.59
CA GLY A 285 10.17 29.02 7.96
C GLY A 285 9.05 29.07 8.99
N ALA A 286 9.29 28.47 10.15
CA ALA A 286 8.35 28.46 11.27
C ALA A 286 8.06 29.86 11.84
N ASP A 287 8.98 30.78 11.68
CA ASP A 287 8.89 32.19 12.10
C ASP A 287 8.20 33.11 11.07
N GLY A 288 7.72 32.55 9.95
CA GLY A 288 7.14 33.30 8.83
C GLY A 288 8.17 33.81 7.81
N GLY A 289 9.47 33.49 8.01
CA GLY A 289 10.55 33.71 7.04
C GLY A 289 10.71 32.52 6.07
N VAL A 290 11.93 32.36 5.57
CA VAL A 290 12.31 31.24 4.69
C VAL A 290 13.55 30.54 5.22
N VAL A 291 13.70 29.25 4.84
CA VAL A 291 14.87 28.40 5.16
C VAL A 291 15.37 27.77 3.85
N ALA A 292 16.71 27.68 3.69
CA ALA A 292 17.32 26.97 2.58
C ALA A 292 17.67 25.54 2.99
N LEU A 293 17.15 24.56 2.25
CA LEU A 293 17.51 23.16 2.34
C LEU A 293 18.46 22.80 1.20
N ILE A 294 19.63 22.28 1.54
CA ILE A 294 20.70 22.00 0.60
C ILE A 294 20.87 20.50 0.43
N LEU A 295 20.72 20.04 -0.80
CA LEU A 295 20.89 18.64 -1.19
C LEU A 295 21.99 18.48 -2.24
N ARG A 296 22.66 17.34 -2.27
CA ARG A 296 23.49 16.98 -3.40
C ARG A 296 22.62 16.84 -4.65
N GLY A 297 23.12 17.19 -5.81
CA GLY A 297 22.31 17.33 -7.03
C GLY A 297 21.54 16.09 -7.46
N ASP A 298 22.04 14.90 -7.18
CA ASP A 298 21.42 13.61 -7.47
C ASP A 298 20.42 13.14 -6.40
N HIS A 299 20.24 13.87 -5.29
CA HIS A 299 19.34 13.50 -4.20
C HIS A 299 18.03 14.28 -4.22
N GLU A 300 16.97 13.69 -3.68
CA GLU A 300 15.67 14.34 -3.52
C GLU A 300 15.36 14.62 -2.04
N LEU A 301 14.57 15.67 -1.79
CA LEU A 301 14.14 16.03 -0.44
C LEU A 301 13.14 14.98 0.10
N ASN A 302 13.34 14.61 1.35
CA ASN A 302 12.36 13.89 2.15
C ASN A 302 11.59 14.89 3.01
N SER A 303 10.35 15.17 2.67
CA SER A 303 9.50 16.13 3.36
C SER A 303 9.23 15.73 4.81
N VAL A 304 9.03 14.45 5.07
CA VAL A 304 8.77 13.91 6.43
C VAL A 304 9.95 14.16 7.36
N LYS A 305 11.18 13.91 6.90
CA LYS A 305 12.39 14.19 7.65
C LYS A 305 12.59 15.70 7.83
N ALA A 306 12.40 16.49 6.77
CA ALA A 306 12.56 17.94 6.84
C ALA A 306 11.58 18.58 7.82
N GLU A 307 10.36 18.07 7.94
CA GLU A 307 9.37 18.52 8.93
C GLU A 307 9.77 18.26 10.40
N THR A 308 10.79 17.43 10.65
CA THR A 308 11.31 17.26 12.03
C THR A 308 12.12 18.46 12.50
N LEU A 309 12.62 19.28 11.58
CA LEU A 309 13.39 20.49 11.90
C LEU A 309 12.50 21.57 12.50
N ASN A 310 13.01 22.22 13.55
CA ASN A 310 12.25 23.26 14.26
C ASN A 310 12.12 24.57 13.46
N GLU A 311 13.03 24.81 12.54
CA GLU A 311 13.10 26.00 11.71
C GLU A 311 12.05 26.02 10.58
N ILE A 312 11.41 24.88 10.28
CA ILE A 312 10.52 24.71 9.14
C ILE A 312 9.05 24.80 9.57
N ALA A 313 8.26 25.50 8.77
CA ALA A 313 6.80 25.56 8.94
C ALA A 313 6.17 24.18 8.69
N LYS A 314 5.19 23.82 9.51
CA LYS A 314 4.45 22.54 9.42
C LYS A 314 3.00 22.80 9.04
N PRO A 315 2.48 22.15 7.98
CA PRO A 315 3.18 21.23 7.05
C PRO A 315 4.24 21.95 6.20
N LEU A 316 5.23 21.21 5.72
CA LEU A 316 6.28 21.73 4.84
C LEU A 316 5.64 22.33 3.56
N ARG A 317 6.04 23.55 3.26
CA ARG A 317 5.61 24.27 2.07
C ARG A 317 6.81 24.88 1.35
N MET A 318 6.93 24.58 0.07
CA MET A 318 7.88 25.28 -0.78
C MET A 318 7.58 26.78 -0.82
N ALA A 319 8.60 27.61 -0.77
CA ALA A 319 8.42 29.04 -0.93
C ALA A 319 7.95 29.38 -2.34
N SER A 320 7.04 30.32 -2.45
CA SER A 320 6.57 30.85 -3.75
C SER A 320 7.67 31.64 -4.45
N ALA A 321 7.55 31.82 -5.76
CA ALA A 321 8.49 32.65 -6.52
C ALA A 321 8.61 34.07 -5.97
N ASP A 322 7.51 34.66 -5.45
CA ASP A 322 7.50 35.98 -4.84
C ASP A 322 8.28 36.01 -3.52
N GLU A 323 8.13 34.99 -2.68
CA GLU A 323 8.91 34.85 -1.43
C GLU A 323 10.40 34.70 -1.73
N ILE A 324 10.76 33.89 -2.75
CA ILE A 324 12.15 33.70 -3.20
C ILE A 324 12.71 35.02 -3.72
N ARG A 325 12.03 35.73 -4.59
CA ARG A 325 12.46 37.06 -5.10
C ARG A 325 12.67 38.06 -3.98
N LYS A 326 11.76 38.08 -3.00
CA LYS A 326 11.88 38.98 -1.85
C LYS A 326 13.07 38.65 -0.95
N ALA A 327 13.35 37.38 -0.73
CA ALA A 327 14.42 36.91 0.16
C ALA A 327 15.81 36.96 -0.48
N ILE A 328 15.90 36.68 -1.79
CA ILE A 328 17.17 36.41 -2.48
C ILE A 328 17.42 37.41 -3.63
N GLY A 329 16.37 37.93 -4.25
CA GLY A 329 16.47 38.83 -5.43
C GLY A 329 16.60 38.10 -6.77
N SER A 330 16.39 36.77 -6.80
CA SER A 330 16.51 35.92 -7.99
C SER A 330 15.24 35.09 -8.23
N GLU A 331 15.09 34.61 -9.46
CA GLU A 331 14.03 33.64 -9.79
C GLU A 331 14.43 32.22 -9.38
N PRO A 332 13.43 31.33 -9.14
CA PRO A 332 13.69 29.91 -8.99
C PRO A 332 14.48 29.33 -10.16
N GLY A 333 15.45 28.43 -9.89
CA GLY A 333 16.26 27.76 -10.91
C GLY A 333 17.73 28.21 -10.94
N SER A 334 18.05 29.39 -10.35
CA SER A 334 19.44 29.86 -10.20
C SER A 334 19.79 30.17 -8.74
N VAL A 335 19.04 29.59 -7.80
CA VAL A 335 19.23 29.80 -6.37
C VAL A 335 20.37 28.94 -5.84
N GLY A 336 21.25 29.55 -5.03
CA GLY A 336 22.38 28.88 -4.37
C GLY A 336 22.55 29.33 -2.92
N PRO A 337 23.41 28.66 -2.14
CA PRO A 337 23.58 28.94 -0.70
C PRO A 337 24.51 30.14 -0.40
N VAL A 338 25.25 30.63 -1.40
CA VAL A 338 26.22 31.70 -1.19
C VAL A 338 25.53 33.03 -0.97
N GLY A 339 25.87 33.73 0.11
CA GLY A 339 25.34 35.06 0.41
C GLY A 339 23.93 35.09 0.99
N LEU A 340 23.37 33.98 1.41
CA LEU A 340 22.06 33.92 2.07
C LEU A 340 22.16 34.53 3.50
N SER A 341 21.14 35.29 3.91
CA SER A 341 21.01 35.92 5.22
C SER A 341 20.05 35.24 6.19
N PHE A 342 19.53 34.07 5.81
CA PHE A 342 18.57 33.27 6.56
C PHE A 342 19.10 31.84 6.77
N PRO A 343 18.47 31.00 7.63
CA PRO A 343 18.99 29.68 7.98
C PRO A 343 19.22 28.78 6.77
N VAL A 344 20.35 28.05 6.80
CA VAL A 344 20.77 27.08 5.80
C VAL A 344 20.99 25.74 6.49
N VAL A 345 20.28 24.70 6.06
CA VAL A 345 20.44 23.34 6.54
C VAL A 345 20.85 22.44 5.36
N ALA A 346 21.98 21.76 5.48
CA ALA A 346 22.49 20.87 4.45
C ALA A 346 22.29 19.39 4.83
N ASP A 347 21.97 18.58 3.84
CA ASP A 347 22.05 17.13 3.99
C ASP A 347 23.50 16.68 4.22
N HIS A 348 23.67 15.57 4.95
CA HIS A 348 25.01 15.00 5.23
C HIS A 348 25.88 14.86 3.99
N SER A 349 25.30 14.43 2.87
CA SER A 349 26.02 14.23 1.60
C SER A 349 26.38 15.54 0.89
N ALA A 350 25.62 16.61 1.09
CA ALA A 350 25.94 17.94 0.57
C ALA A 350 26.98 18.66 1.44
N ALA A 351 26.95 18.46 2.76
CA ALA A 351 27.87 19.07 3.71
C ALA A 351 29.33 18.62 3.53
N VAL A 352 29.59 17.43 3.00
CA VAL A 352 30.94 16.90 2.76
C VAL A 352 31.50 17.20 1.36
N LEU A 353 30.75 17.90 0.51
CA LEU A 353 31.22 18.25 -0.84
C LEU A 353 32.25 19.38 -0.82
N ALA A 354 33.21 19.31 -1.72
CA ALA A 354 34.14 20.36 -2.07
C ALA A 354 34.08 20.69 -3.57
N ASP A 355 34.48 21.91 -3.93
CA ASP A 355 34.53 22.40 -5.31
C ASP A 355 33.21 22.18 -6.09
N PHE A 356 32.07 22.30 -5.42
CA PHE A 356 30.77 22.03 -6.01
C PHE A 356 30.23 23.18 -6.88
N VAL A 357 29.26 22.86 -7.74
CA VAL A 357 28.52 23.82 -8.55
C VAL A 357 27.15 24.09 -7.91
N CYS A 358 26.76 25.37 -7.88
CA CYS A 358 25.45 25.78 -7.35
C CYS A 358 24.92 27.03 -8.07
N GLY A 359 23.67 27.41 -7.85
CA GLY A 359 23.10 28.67 -8.34
C GLY A 359 23.88 29.89 -7.81
N ALA A 360 23.91 30.95 -8.59
CA ALA A 360 24.62 32.20 -8.26
C ALA A 360 23.71 33.26 -7.62
N ASN A 361 22.44 32.97 -7.34
CA ASN A 361 21.41 33.93 -6.92
C ASN A 361 21.20 35.07 -7.93
N GLN A 362 21.52 34.79 -9.18
CA GLN A 362 21.31 35.66 -10.34
C GLN A 362 20.76 34.79 -11.48
N ASN A 363 19.79 35.34 -12.21
CA ASN A 363 19.16 34.61 -13.31
C ASN A 363 20.21 34.17 -14.35
N ASP A 364 20.06 32.92 -14.81
CA ASP A 364 20.92 32.29 -15.80
C ASP A 364 22.41 32.22 -15.46
N LYS A 365 22.74 32.22 -14.15
CA LYS A 365 24.12 32.08 -13.67
C LYS A 365 24.29 31.03 -12.58
N HIS A 366 25.43 30.38 -12.60
CA HIS A 366 25.88 29.46 -11.57
C HIS A 366 27.29 29.79 -11.08
N LEU A 367 27.61 29.31 -9.87
CA LEU A 367 28.96 29.36 -9.30
C LEU A 367 29.59 27.96 -9.39
N LYS A 368 30.89 27.91 -9.71
CA LYS A 368 31.71 26.69 -9.72
C LYS A 368 32.81 26.78 -8.70
N ASN A 369 33.35 25.63 -8.28
CA ASN A 369 34.41 25.49 -7.28
C ASN A 369 34.04 26.15 -5.94
N VAL A 370 32.79 26.07 -5.54
CA VAL A 370 32.31 26.61 -4.26
C VAL A 370 32.65 25.63 -3.14
N ASN A 371 33.10 26.18 -2.02
CA ASN A 371 33.50 25.39 -0.88
C ASN A 371 32.94 25.96 0.43
N TRP A 372 32.44 25.08 1.27
CA TRP A 372 32.07 25.41 2.63
C TRP A 372 33.28 25.98 3.41
N VAL A 373 33.05 26.86 4.34
CA VAL A 373 34.03 27.57 5.18
C VAL A 373 34.84 28.62 4.42
N ARG A 374 35.24 28.36 3.19
CA ARG A 374 36.01 29.32 2.37
C ARG A 374 35.10 30.40 1.76
N ASP A 375 34.00 30.00 1.12
CA ASP A 375 33.13 30.88 0.31
C ASP A 375 31.78 31.17 0.97
N LEU A 376 31.38 30.34 1.90
CA LEU A 376 30.14 30.46 2.67
C LEU A 376 30.31 29.77 4.04
N PRO A 377 29.51 30.15 5.07
CA PRO A 377 29.60 29.56 6.41
C PRO A 377 29.42 28.03 6.40
N GLU A 378 29.92 27.35 7.43
CA GLU A 378 29.60 25.95 7.69
C GLU A 378 28.10 25.81 7.93
N PRO A 379 27.39 24.91 7.22
CA PRO A 379 25.95 24.77 7.36
C PRO A 379 25.58 24.02 8.65
N ALA A 380 24.35 24.22 9.15
CA ALA A 380 23.72 23.22 10.00
C ALA A 380 23.48 21.94 9.16
N VAL A 381 23.71 20.78 9.78
CA VAL A 381 23.63 19.49 9.03
C VAL A 381 22.52 18.63 9.61
N ALA A 382 21.71 18.04 8.74
CA ALA A 382 20.64 17.12 9.11
C ALA A 382 20.41 16.07 8.03
N ASP A 383 19.84 14.92 8.41
CA ASP A 383 19.33 13.92 7.45
C ASP A 383 18.00 14.42 6.88
N ILE A 384 18.02 14.96 5.67
CA ILE A 384 16.84 15.54 5.00
C ILE A 384 16.61 14.99 3.60
N ARG A 385 17.43 14.05 3.15
CA ARG A 385 17.27 13.45 1.83
C ARG A 385 16.47 12.15 1.86
N GLN A 386 15.87 11.83 0.74
CA GLN A 386 15.29 10.52 0.50
C GLN A 386 16.41 9.47 0.36
N ALA A 387 16.19 8.28 0.90
CA ALA A 387 17.10 7.17 0.71
C ALA A 387 17.05 6.68 -0.75
N ILE A 388 18.18 6.16 -1.24
CA ILE A 388 18.31 5.61 -2.58
C ILE A 388 18.83 4.17 -2.53
N ASP A 389 18.64 3.44 -3.61
CA ASP A 389 19.18 2.09 -3.77
C ASP A 389 20.71 2.10 -3.58
N GLY A 390 21.23 1.16 -2.77
CA GLY A 390 22.65 1.09 -2.45
C GLY A 390 23.12 1.95 -1.26
N ASP A 391 22.26 2.74 -0.61
CA ASP A 391 22.59 3.42 0.63
C ASP A 391 22.93 2.40 1.74
N PRO A 392 23.78 2.75 2.72
CA PRO A 392 24.06 1.91 3.86
C PRO A 392 22.78 1.55 4.65
N CYS A 393 22.70 0.30 5.09
CA CYS A 393 21.59 -0.16 5.92
C CYS A 393 21.66 0.49 7.32
N PRO A 394 20.60 1.12 7.81
CA PRO A 394 20.61 1.81 9.11
C PRO A 394 20.96 0.92 10.31
N THR A 395 20.66 -0.38 10.24
CA THR A 395 20.92 -1.34 11.32
C THR A 395 22.23 -2.10 11.17
N ASP A 396 22.85 -2.07 9.98
CA ASP A 396 24.15 -2.69 9.70
C ASP A 396 24.84 -1.96 8.54
N LEU A 397 25.66 -0.98 8.85
CA LEU A 397 26.36 -0.12 7.88
C LEU A 397 27.28 -0.87 6.90
N SER A 398 27.59 -2.14 7.17
CA SER A 398 28.37 -2.99 6.25
C SER A 398 27.55 -3.53 5.08
N LYS A 399 26.23 -3.36 5.12
CA LYS A 399 25.27 -3.80 4.10
C LYS A 399 24.57 -2.61 3.47
N THR A 400 23.90 -2.86 2.36
CA THR A 400 23.16 -1.83 1.63
C THR A 400 21.67 -2.15 1.57
N ILE A 401 20.87 -1.10 1.51
CA ILE A 401 19.43 -1.24 1.26
C ILE A 401 19.14 -1.41 -0.22
N GLN A 402 18.07 -2.11 -0.51
CA GLN A 402 17.45 -2.22 -1.82
C GLN A 402 16.09 -1.52 -1.79
N ILE A 403 15.81 -0.71 -2.80
CA ILE A 403 14.51 -0.07 -2.93
C ILE A 403 13.60 -0.95 -3.80
N ARG A 404 12.44 -1.33 -3.25
CA ARG A 404 11.42 -2.11 -3.93
C ARG A 404 10.10 -1.35 -3.94
N ARG A 405 9.22 -1.71 -4.87
CA ARG A 405 7.85 -1.21 -4.87
C ARG A 405 6.96 -2.14 -4.05
N GLY A 406 6.03 -1.53 -3.31
CA GLY A 406 5.09 -2.23 -2.47
C GLY A 406 3.67 -1.71 -2.62
N ILE A 407 2.71 -2.62 -2.44
CA ILE A 407 1.28 -2.33 -2.37
C ILE A 407 0.89 -2.41 -0.90
N GLU A 408 0.53 -1.29 -0.28
CA GLU A 408 0.04 -1.27 1.09
C GLU A 408 -1.30 -2.01 1.18
N VAL A 409 -1.33 -3.14 1.87
CA VAL A 409 -2.54 -3.97 2.06
C VAL A 409 -3.09 -3.91 3.47
N GLY A 410 -2.28 -3.49 4.44
CA GLY A 410 -2.68 -3.35 5.83
C GLY A 410 -1.81 -2.35 6.58
N HIS A 411 -2.34 -1.79 7.66
CA HIS A 411 -1.66 -0.81 8.49
C HIS A 411 -2.08 -0.98 9.95
N VAL A 412 -1.13 -0.93 10.86
CA VAL A 412 -1.34 -1.04 12.32
C VAL A 412 -0.79 0.20 13.01
N PHE A 413 -1.56 0.81 13.93
CA PHE A 413 -1.24 2.07 14.59
C PHE A 413 -1.35 2.00 16.10
N GLN A 414 -0.47 2.70 16.80
CA GLN A 414 -0.62 3.07 18.21
C GLN A 414 -1.14 4.51 18.29
N LEU A 415 -2.44 4.68 18.57
CA LEU A 415 -3.12 5.99 18.59
C LEU A 415 -2.96 6.74 19.93
N GLY A 416 -2.60 6.03 21.00
CA GLY A 416 -2.54 6.58 22.34
C GLY A 416 -3.92 7.00 22.83
N THR A 417 -4.03 8.22 23.39
CA THR A 417 -5.27 8.75 23.95
C THR A 417 -5.91 9.86 23.10
N LYS A 418 -5.51 10.03 21.85
CA LYS A 418 -5.98 11.11 20.96
C LYS A 418 -7.51 11.16 20.91
N TYR A 419 -8.13 10.08 20.48
CA TYR A 419 -9.59 10.00 20.29
C TYR A 419 -10.36 9.86 21.63
N SER A 420 -9.84 9.06 22.56
CA SER A 420 -10.48 8.87 23.85
C SER A 420 -10.55 10.16 24.67
N LYS A 421 -9.52 11.00 24.64
CA LYS A 421 -9.54 12.34 25.27
C LYS A 421 -10.52 13.28 24.56
N ALA A 422 -10.45 13.36 23.23
CA ALA A 422 -11.29 14.26 22.44
C ALA A 422 -12.78 13.96 22.61
N LEU A 423 -13.16 12.68 22.67
CA LEU A 423 -14.56 12.23 22.80
C LEU A 423 -14.98 11.94 24.25
N GLY A 424 -14.07 12.07 25.21
CA GLY A 424 -14.33 11.82 26.63
C GLY A 424 -14.61 10.34 26.94
N ALA A 425 -13.93 9.41 26.26
CA ALA A 425 -14.05 7.98 26.50
C ALA A 425 -13.11 7.55 27.64
N THR A 426 -13.68 7.35 28.84
CA THR A 426 -12.95 7.01 30.06
C THR A 426 -13.50 5.74 30.70
N TYR A 427 -12.65 5.06 31.45
CA TYR A 427 -13.00 3.94 32.32
C TYR A 427 -12.59 4.24 33.78
N LEU A 428 -13.13 3.52 34.76
CA LEU A 428 -12.71 3.60 36.16
C LEU A 428 -11.57 2.61 36.41
N ASP A 429 -10.45 3.11 36.91
CA ASP A 429 -9.30 2.31 37.32
C ASP A 429 -9.56 1.56 38.62
N LYS A 430 -8.56 0.86 39.17
CA LYS A 430 -8.68 0.06 40.41
C LYS A 430 -8.97 0.91 41.64
N GLU A 431 -8.59 2.17 41.60
CA GLU A 431 -8.79 3.18 42.64
C GLU A 431 -10.12 3.94 42.46
N GLY A 432 -10.92 3.61 41.41
CA GLY A 432 -12.18 4.29 41.11
C GLY A 432 -12.01 5.65 40.42
N LYS A 433 -10.83 5.96 39.91
CA LYS A 433 -10.53 7.21 39.23
C LYS A 433 -10.76 7.05 37.71
N ALA A 434 -11.37 8.07 37.12
CA ALA A 434 -11.59 8.09 35.67
C ALA A 434 -10.27 8.30 34.90
N GLN A 435 -9.97 7.39 33.97
CA GLN A 435 -8.79 7.40 33.10
C GLN A 435 -9.21 7.32 31.64
N PRO A 436 -8.54 8.03 30.70
CA PRO A 436 -8.76 7.88 29.27
C PRO A 436 -8.25 6.51 28.81
N MET A 437 -8.98 5.86 27.88
CA MET A 437 -8.54 4.60 27.27
C MET A 437 -7.38 4.85 26.28
N TYR A 438 -6.41 3.96 26.28
CA TYR A 438 -5.39 3.91 25.23
C TYR A 438 -5.94 3.11 24.05
N MET A 439 -5.68 3.55 22.83
CA MET A 439 -6.27 2.98 21.63
C MET A 439 -5.22 2.60 20.60
N GLY A 440 -5.49 1.51 19.88
CA GLY A 440 -4.85 1.15 18.62
C GLY A 440 -5.88 1.09 17.49
N CYS A 441 -5.43 1.24 16.24
CA CYS A 441 -6.26 1.11 15.05
C CYS A 441 -5.54 0.21 14.03
N TYR A 442 -6.27 -0.69 13.38
CA TYR A 442 -5.69 -1.76 12.56
C TYR A 442 -6.54 -2.00 11.32
N GLY A 443 -6.09 -1.52 10.15
CA GLY A 443 -6.81 -1.59 8.88
C GLY A 443 -6.25 -2.64 7.91
N ILE A 444 -7.12 -3.33 7.18
CA ILE A 444 -6.77 -4.18 6.02
C ILE A 444 -7.72 -3.85 4.86
N GLY A 445 -7.14 -3.52 3.70
CA GLY A 445 -7.90 -3.28 2.48
C GLY A 445 -8.33 -4.59 1.79
N ILE A 446 -9.49 -5.13 2.13
CA ILE A 446 -9.98 -6.43 1.64
C ILE A 446 -10.04 -6.48 0.11
N THR A 447 -10.62 -5.47 -0.51
CA THR A 447 -10.70 -5.37 -1.97
C THR A 447 -9.32 -5.21 -2.62
N ARG A 448 -8.41 -4.49 -1.96
CA ARG A 448 -7.03 -4.29 -2.44
C ARG A 448 -6.21 -5.57 -2.40
N ILE A 449 -6.43 -6.45 -1.42
CA ILE A 449 -5.78 -7.77 -1.35
C ILE A 449 -6.02 -8.58 -2.61
N VAL A 450 -7.24 -8.57 -3.18
CA VAL A 450 -7.54 -9.32 -4.41
C VAL A 450 -6.66 -8.84 -5.57
N ALA A 451 -6.51 -7.53 -5.74
CA ALA A 451 -5.64 -6.96 -6.76
C ALA A 451 -4.15 -7.27 -6.48
N ALA A 452 -3.70 -7.12 -5.23
CA ALA A 452 -2.31 -7.42 -4.84
C ALA A 452 -1.95 -8.90 -5.05
N ALA A 453 -2.89 -9.81 -4.78
CA ALA A 453 -2.71 -11.24 -5.06
C ALA A 453 -2.49 -11.52 -6.55
N ILE A 454 -3.21 -10.83 -7.43
CA ILE A 454 -3.04 -10.95 -8.88
C ILE A 454 -1.70 -10.36 -9.32
N GLU A 455 -1.29 -9.20 -8.77
CA GLU A 455 0.01 -8.60 -9.10
C GLU A 455 1.19 -9.52 -8.80
N GLN A 456 1.12 -10.30 -7.71
CA GLN A 456 2.15 -11.30 -7.39
C GLN A 456 2.01 -12.62 -8.14
N ASN A 457 0.79 -12.96 -8.60
CA ASN A 457 0.47 -14.31 -9.09
C ASN A 457 -0.28 -14.26 -10.42
N HIS A 458 0.43 -14.06 -11.50
CA HIS A 458 -0.07 -14.07 -12.87
C HIS A 458 1.00 -14.51 -13.87
N ASP A 459 0.57 -14.80 -15.09
CA ASP A 459 1.42 -14.96 -16.26
C ASP A 459 0.75 -14.34 -17.51
N GLU A 460 1.31 -14.56 -18.69
CA GLU A 460 0.78 -14.07 -19.98
C GLU A 460 -0.61 -14.65 -20.33
N HIS A 461 -1.00 -15.78 -19.72
CA HIS A 461 -2.26 -16.44 -19.97
C HIS A 461 -3.38 -15.96 -19.03
N GLY A 462 -3.05 -15.44 -17.83
CA GLY A 462 -4.04 -14.98 -16.86
C GLY A 462 -3.60 -15.07 -15.41
N ILE A 463 -4.59 -15.15 -14.54
CA ILE A 463 -4.40 -15.22 -13.10
C ILE A 463 -3.85 -16.60 -12.68
N ILE A 464 -3.08 -16.62 -11.59
CA ILE A 464 -2.62 -17.84 -10.89
C ILE A 464 -3.00 -17.70 -9.43
N TRP A 465 -4.23 -18.05 -9.04
CA TRP A 465 -4.67 -17.84 -7.67
C TRP A 465 -3.82 -18.62 -6.66
N PRO A 466 -3.50 -18.00 -5.49
CA PRO A 466 -3.20 -18.77 -4.29
C PRO A 466 -4.41 -19.65 -3.91
N ASP A 467 -4.17 -20.89 -3.51
CA ASP A 467 -5.23 -21.87 -3.25
C ASP A 467 -6.28 -21.40 -2.24
N PRO A 468 -5.93 -20.71 -1.12
CA PRO A 468 -6.92 -20.28 -0.14
C PRO A 468 -7.97 -19.29 -0.66
N ILE A 469 -7.68 -18.57 -1.74
CA ILE A 469 -8.56 -17.52 -2.29
C ILE A 469 -9.07 -17.81 -3.70
N THR A 470 -8.71 -18.96 -4.27
CA THR A 470 -9.22 -19.32 -5.61
C THR A 470 -10.75 -19.36 -5.64
N PRO A 471 -11.41 -18.80 -6.67
CA PRO A 471 -12.88 -18.80 -6.73
C PRO A 471 -13.49 -20.19 -6.95
N PHE A 472 -12.76 -21.09 -7.59
CA PHE A 472 -13.06 -22.51 -7.76
C PHE A 472 -11.75 -23.30 -7.70
N ASP A 473 -11.77 -24.45 -7.06
CA ASP A 473 -10.58 -25.32 -6.95
C ASP A 473 -10.33 -26.05 -8.26
N VAL A 474 -11.41 -26.52 -8.92
CA VAL A 474 -11.33 -27.36 -10.11
C VAL A 474 -12.22 -26.82 -11.23
N GLY A 475 -11.64 -26.63 -12.41
CA GLY A 475 -12.34 -26.39 -13.67
C GLY A 475 -12.47 -27.67 -14.49
N ILE A 476 -13.67 -28.13 -14.81
CA ILE A 476 -13.90 -29.25 -15.71
C ILE A 476 -14.24 -28.75 -17.11
N VAL A 477 -13.46 -29.14 -18.10
CA VAL A 477 -13.66 -28.83 -19.53
C VAL A 477 -14.04 -30.11 -20.29
N PRO A 478 -15.33 -30.32 -20.52
CA PRO A 478 -15.82 -31.49 -21.23
C PRO A 478 -15.81 -31.29 -22.74
N ILE A 479 -15.07 -32.12 -23.47
CA ILE A 479 -15.03 -32.08 -24.94
C ILE A 479 -16.14 -32.95 -25.53
N GLY A 480 -17.10 -32.30 -26.18
CA GLY A 480 -18.25 -33.01 -26.79
C GLY A 480 -19.33 -33.37 -25.80
N LEU A 481 -19.54 -32.65 -24.72
CA LEU A 481 -20.57 -32.87 -23.69
C LEU A 481 -21.94 -33.10 -24.27
N HIS A 482 -22.37 -32.30 -25.26
CA HIS A 482 -23.70 -32.38 -25.87
C HIS A 482 -23.87 -33.56 -26.82
N LYS A 483 -22.77 -34.19 -27.27
CA LYS A 483 -22.80 -35.26 -28.28
C LYS A 483 -22.57 -36.65 -27.67
N SER A 484 -21.86 -36.74 -26.53
CA SER A 484 -21.43 -37.99 -25.93
C SER A 484 -22.10 -38.27 -24.59
N ALA A 485 -22.85 -39.35 -24.49
CA ALA A 485 -23.42 -39.81 -23.23
C ALA A 485 -22.35 -40.26 -22.24
N ALA A 486 -21.25 -40.85 -22.73
CA ALA A 486 -20.14 -41.26 -21.90
C ALA A 486 -19.44 -40.07 -21.24
N VAL A 487 -19.20 -38.97 -21.99
CA VAL A 487 -18.62 -37.75 -21.44
C VAL A 487 -19.54 -37.12 -20.39
N ARG A 488 -20.87 -37.04 -20.67
CA ARG A 488 -21.84 -36.55 -19.68
C ARG A 488 -21.78 -37.34 -18.37
N SER A 489 -21.87 -38.68 -18.47
CA SER A 489 -21.81 -39.55 -17.27
C SER A 489 -20.52 -39.37 -16.47
N ALA A 490 -19.36 -39.29 -17.13
CA ALA A 490 -18.08 -39.08 -16.47
C ALA A 490 -18.00 -37.70 -15.76
N VAL A 491 -18.49 -36.64 -16.42
CA VAL A 491 -18.54 -35.28 -15.84
C VAL A 491 -19.42 -35.23 -14.61
N GLU A 492 -20.65 -35.81 -14.67
CA GLU A 492 -21.56 -35.84 -13.51
C GLU A 492 -21.00 -36.63 -12.35
N ARG A 493 -20.37 -37.77 -12.61
CA ARG A 493 -19.72 -38.59 -11.60
C ARG A 493 -18.60 -37.80 -10.92
N LEU A 494 -17.66 -37.29 -11.69
CA LEU A 494 -16.51 -36.53 -11.13
C LEU A 494 -16.96 -35.27 -10.39
N HIS A 495 -17.94 -34.54 -10.91
CA HIS A 495 -18.48 -33.39 -10.19
C HIS A 495 -19.05 -33.79 -8.83
N THR A 496 -19.79 -34.91 -8.75
CA THR A 496 -20.36 -35.40 -7.49
C THR A 496 -19.26 -35.85 -6.53
N GLU A 497 -18.28 -36.62 -6.99
CA GLU A 497 -17.17 -37.13 -6.19
C GLU A 497 -16.31 -35.97 -5.66
N LEU A 498 -15.86 -35.06 -6.52
CA LEU A 498 -15.06 -33.89 -6.11
C LEU A 498 -15.82 -32.99 -5.12
N THR A 499 -17.11 -32.74 -5.36
CA THR A 499 -17.91 -31.93 -4.45
C THR A 499 -18.09 -32.62 -3.09
N SER A 500 -18.23 -33.94 -3.05
CA SER A 500 -18.31 -34.71 -1.79
C SER A 500 -17.00 -34.68 -0.98
N CYS A 501 -15.86 -34.53 -1.65
CA CYS A 501 -14.55 -34.29 -1.05
C CYS A 501 -14.28 -32.81 -0.71
N GLY A 502 -15.29 -31.94 -0.87
CA GLY A 502 -15.21 -30.51 -0.49
C GLY A 502 -14.52 -29.60 -1.50
N PHE A 503 -14.31 -30.07 -2.76
CA PHE A 503 -13.82 -29.20 -3.82
C PHE A 503 -14.94 -28.31 -4.39
N GLU A 504 -14.63 -27.06 -4.64
CA GLU A 504 -15.47 -26.14 -5.39
C GLU A 504 -15.21 -26.31 -6.90
N VAL A 505 -16.20 -26.83 -7.62
CA VAL A 505 -16.05 -27.24 -9.03
C VAL A 505 -16.85 -26.35 -9.95
N LEU A 506 -16.23 -25.85 -11.04
CA LEU A 506 -16.90 -25.22 -12.17
C LEU A 506 -16.82 -26.14 -13.40
N ILE A 507 -17.99 -26.48 -13.99
CA ILE A 507 -18.08 -27.22 -15.25
C ILE A 507 -18.34 -26.24 -16.38
N ASP A 508 -17.51 -26.28 -17.44
CA ASP A 508 -17.77 -25.50 -18.64
C ASP A 508 -18.72 -26.30 -19.57
N ASP A 509 -20.00 -26.16 -19.34
CA ASP A 509 -21.05 -26.86 -20.10
C ASP A 509 -21.52 -26.09 -21.34
N ARG A 510 -20.83 -25.07 -21.77
CA ARG A 510 -21.11 -24.34 -23.02
C ARG A 510 -20.74 -25.18 -24.24
N ASN A 511 -21.39 -24.88 -25.38
CA ASN A 511 -21.03 -25.50 -26.66
C ASN A 511 -19.98 -24.66 -27.40
N GLU A 512 -18.88 -24.38 -26.73
CA GLU A 512 -17.78 -23.58 -27.27
C GLU A 512 -16.63 -24.45 -27.82
N ARG A 513 -15.73 -23.82 -28.58
CA ARG A 513 -14.53 -24.50 -29.07
C ARG A 513 -13.56 -24.79 -27.90
N PRO A 514 -12.90 -25.96 -27.87
CA PRO A 514 -11.98 -26.32 -26.80
C PRO A 514 -10.93 -25.25 -26.49
N GLY A 515 -10.35 -24.62 -27.52
CA GLY A 515 -9.35 -23.56 -27.34
C GLY A 515 -9.89 -22.32 -26.61
N VAL A 516 -11.17 -21.96 -26.80
CA VAL A 516 -11.82 -20.87 -26.07
C VAL A 516 -11.99 -21.25 -24.61
N MET A 517 -12.53 -22.45 -24.33
CA MET A 517 -12.71 -22.95 -22.96
C MET A 517 -11.38 -23.02 -22.21
N PHE A 518 -10.31 -23.49 -22.85
CA PHE A 518 -8.97 -23.54 -22.24
C PHE A 518 -8.42 -22.16 -21.92
N SER A 519 -8.50 -21.22 -22.88
CA SER A 519 -8.00 -19.85 -22.68
C SER A 519 -8.75 -19.13 -21.57
N GLU A 520 -10.06 -19.33 -21.43
CA GLU A 520 -10.85 -18.71 -20.36
C GLU A 520 -10.59 -19.34 -19.00
N MET A 521 -10.38 -20.66 -18.92
CA MET A 521 -9.97 -21.34 -17.68
C MET A 521 -8.58 -20.85 -17.22
N ASP A 522 -7.63 -20.73 -18.14
CA ASP A 522 -6.31 -20.20 -17.83
C ASP A 522 -6.39 -18.71 -17.41
N LEU A 523 -7.25 -17.91 -18.07
CA LEU A 523 -7.49 -16.51 -17.71
C LEU A 523 -8.08 -16.36 -16.30
N MET A 524 -9.06 -17.20 -15.95
CA MET A 524 -9.71 -17.21 -14.63
C MET A 524 -8.80 -17.77 -13.53
N GLY A 525 -7.81 -18.61 -13.88
CA GLY A 525 -6.71 -18.98 -13.00
C GLY A 525 -7.00 -20.05 -11.97
N PHE A 526 -7.93 -21.00 -12.23
CA PHE A 526 -8.22 -22.08 -11.28
C PHE A 526 -7.03 -23.04 -11.15
N PRO A 527 -6.66 -23.48 -9.93
CA PRO A 527 -5.48 -24.31 -9.69
C PRO A 527 -5.46 -25.60 -10.51
N HIS A 528 -6.61 -26.27 -10.64
CA HIS A 528 -6.73 -27.57 -11.27
C HIS A 528 -7.69 -27.55 -12.44
N ARG A 529 -7.25 -28.01 -13.61
CA ARG A 529 -8.09 -28.19 -14.80
C ARG A 529 -8.14 -29.66 -15.18
N LEU A 530 -9.37 -30.20 -15.33
CA LEU A 530 -9.65 -31.53 -15.84
C LEU A 530 -10.27 -31.45 -17.23
N VAL A 531 -9.71 -32.16 -18.20
CA VAL A 531 -10.26 -32.25 -19.56
C VAL A 531 -10.80 -33.65 -19.79
N ILE A 532 -12.10 -33.73 -20.11
CA ILE A 532 -12.81 -34.99 -20.27
C ILE A 532 -13.31 -35.08 -21.72
N GLY A 533 -12.76 -36.01 -22.50
CA GLY A 533 -13.17 -36.26 -23.88
C GLY A 533 -13.33 -37.75 -24.18
N GLU A 534 -14.03 -38.08 -25.25
CA GLU A 534 -14.27 -39.48 -25.63
C GLU A 534 -13.01 -40.29 -25.86
N ARG A 535 -11.92 -39.63 -26.37
CA ARG A 535 -10.64 -40.30 -26.61
C ARG A 535 -10.01 -40.76 -25.31
N GLY A 536 -9.93 -39.87 -24.33
CA GLY A 536 -9.39 -40.20 -23.00
C GLY A 536 -10.24 -41.26 -22.30
N LEU A 537 -11.58 -41.14 -22.33
CA LEU A 537 -12.48 -42.13 -21.73
C LEU A 537 -12.34 -43.54 -22.33
N LYS A 538 -12.02 -43.65 -23.63
CA LYS A 538 -11.75 -44.96 -24.27
C LYS A 538 -10.46 -45.61 -23.76
N SER A 539 -9.48 -44.81 -23.34
CA SER A 539 -8.25 -45.29 -22.68
C SER A 539 -8.35 -45.31 -21.15
N GLY A 540 -9.50 -44.95 -20.59
CA GLY A 540 -9.74 -44.91 -19.14
C GLY A 540 -9.05 -43.74 -18.42
N THR A 541 -8.61 -42.72 -19.17
CA THR A 541 -7.86 -41.58 -18.62
C THR A 541 -8.55 -40.26 -18.86
N ILE A 542 -8.20 -39.26 -18.04
CA ILE A 542 -8.54 -37.85 -18.22
C ILE A 542 -7.27 -37.01 -18.11
N GLU A 543 -7.19 -35.92 -18.89
CA GLU A 543 -6.10 -34.99 -18.82
C GLU A 543 -6.29 -34.07 -17.62
N TYR A 544 -5.24 -33.93 -16.82
CA TYR A 544 -5.13 -32.99 -15.73
C TYR A 544 -4.06 -31.95 -16.06
N ARG A 545 -4.30 -30.68 -15.70
CA ARG A 545 -3.30 -29.62 -15.74
C ARG A 545 -3.31 -28.81 -14.45
N ASN A 546 -2.13 -28.63 -13.87
CA ASN A 546 -1.91 -27.67 -12.78
C ASN A 546 -1.62 -26.29 -13.35
N ARG A 547 -2.35 -25.27 -12.92
CA ARG A 547 -2.26 -23.90 -13.44
C ARG A 547 -0.92 -23.24 -13.08
N ARG A 548 -0.44 -23.42 -11.86
CA ARG A 548 0.78 -22.78 -11.34
C ARG A 548 2.04 -23.38 -11.95
N SER A 549 2.17 -24.69 -11.93
CA SER A 549 3.38 -25.38 -12.44
C SER A 549 3.35 -25.59 -13.95
N GLY A 550 2.19 -25.48 -14.60
CA GLY A 550 1.98 -25.81 -16.01
C GLY A 550 2.05 -27.32 -16.32
N VAL A 551 2.29 -28.16 -15.31
CA VAL A 551 2.41 -29.63 -15.49
C VAL A 551 1.08 -30.21 -15.96
N THR A 552 1.16 -31.04 -17.00
CA THR A 552 0.03 -31.80 -17.56
C THR A 552 0.31 -33.29 -17.39
N ASN A 553 -0.67 -34.01 -16.85
CA ASN A 553 -0.62 -35.47 -16.63
C ASN A 553 -1.93 -36.12 -17.07
N ASP A 554 -1.88 -37.37 -17.46
CA ASP A 554 -3.06 -38.21 -17.65
C ASP A 554 -3.27 -39.07 -16.39
N TYR A 555 -4.43 -38.92 -15.75
CA TYR A 555 -4.81 -39.74 -14.60
C TYR A 555 -5.89 -40.76 -14.99
N PRO A 556 -5.85 -41.99 -14.43
CA PRO A 556 -7.00 -42.88 -14.50
C PRO A 556 -8.25 -42.20 -13.95
N LEU A 557 -9.38 -42.34 -14.61
CA LEU A 557 -10.65 -41.69 -14.25
C LEU A 557 -11.06 -41.98 -12.79
N ASP A 558 -10.73 -43.17 -12.28
CA ASP A 558 -11.10 -43.60 -10.92
C ASP A 558 -10.07 -43.14 -9.83
N GLU A 559 -8.91 -42.62 -10.23
CA GLU A 559 -7.86 -42.18 -9.31
C GLU A 559 -7.68 -40.66 -9.21
N VAL A 560 -8.30 -39.90 -10.11
CA VAL A 560 -8.06 -38.45 -10.20
C VAL A 560 -8.50 -37.69 -8.95
N VAL A 561 -9.60 -38.11 -8.30
CA VAL A 561 -10.08 -37.46 -7.07
C VAL A 561 -9.07 -37.64 -5.95
N GLN A 562 -8.56 -38.87 -5.75
CA GLN A 562 -7.53 -39.16 -4.76
C GLN A 562 -6.22 -38.39 -5.05
N ALA A 563 -5.84 -38.27 -6.33
CA ALA A 563 -4.67 -37.49 -6.72
C ALA A 563 -4.83 -35.99 -6.37
N LEU A 564 -6.04 -35.41 -6.57
CA LEU A 564 -6.32 -34.03 -6.20
C LEU A 564 -6.36 -33.82 -4.68
N GLU A 565 -6.92 -34.76 -3.91
CA GLU A 565 -6.86 -34.71 -2.43
C GLU A 565 -5.43 -34.70 -1.92
N ALA A 566 -4.58 -35.56 -2.47
CA ALA A 566 -3.15 -35.60 -2.11
C ALA A 566 -2.40 -34.29 -2.42
N LEU A 567 -2.79 -33.58 -3.51
CA LEU A 567 -2.21 -32.27 -3.84
C LEU A 567 -2.69 -31.15 -2.92
N ARG A 568 -3.85 -31.29 -2.29
CA ARG A 568 -4.40 -30.31 -1.34
C ARG A 568 -3.76 -30.40 0.05
N GLU A 569 -3.19 -31.55 0.40
CA GLU A 569 -2.52 -31.78 1.69
C GLU A 569 -1.03 -31.35 1.68
N LEU A 570 -0.48 -31.02 0.52
CA LEU A 570 0.91 -30.54 0.33
C LEU A 570 0.97 -29.01 0.39
#